data_c304c43eac1a595c8a004d2d40e28013
#
_entry.id   c304c43eac1a595c8a004d2d40e28013
#
_cell.length_a   1.000
_cell.length_b   1.000
_cell.length_c   1.000
_cell.angle_alpha   90.00
_cell.angle_beta   90.00
_cell.angle_gamma   90.00
#
_symmetry.space_group_name_H-M   'P 1'
#
loop_
_entity.id
_entity.type
_entity.pdbx_description
1 polymer ?
#
loop_
_entity_poly.entity_id
_entity_poly.type
_entity_poly.pdbx_seq_one_letter_code
_entity_poly.pdbx_strand_id
1 'polypeptide(L)'
;MLKDITLGQFFPGNSVVHRLDPRTKLIFLVVYIIALFTASNWISYALVLAFLIYVIGISKIPVKSIVRGMKPLVFILIFTGILNVFFTAGPTVLVSFWGIAITLEGVVRAVLMMARILMLITGTFLLTYTTSPIALTDGLESLLGPLKKLRLPVHELSMMMCIALRFIPTLIEETDKIMCAQKARGADFESGNLIQRVKALVPILVPLFISAFRRADELATAMECRCYQGGEGRTKMKILRYHRCDLYAFLCGAVLLGSVITLQVFGL
;
A
#
# COMPACT_ATOMS: atom_id res chain seq x y z
N MET A 1 -13.12 -11.74 15.69
CA MET A 1 -13.16 -10.63 14.70
C MET A 1 -11.84 -9.90 14.49
N LEU A 2 -10.95 -9.74 15.48
CA LEU A 2 -9.65 -9.07 15.29
C LEU A 2 -8.52 -9.98 14.78
N LYS A 3 -8.71 -11.30 14.77
CA LYS A 3 -7.69 -12.29 14.31
C LYS A 3 -7.39 -12.26 12.82
N ASP A 4 -8.23 -11.63 12.01
CA ASP A 4 -8.06 -11.53 10.56
C ASP A 4 -7.32 -10.24 10.12
N ILE A 5 -6.91 -9.40 11.07
CA ILE A 5 -6.05 -8.25 10.78
C ILE A 5 -4.62 -8.76 10.62
N THR A 6 -4.33 -9.31 9.45
CA THR A 6 -2.94 -9.61 9.06
C THR A 6 -2.21 -8.30 8.81
N LEU A 7 -1.55 -7.80 9.85
CA LEU A 7 -0.65 -6.65 9.75
C LEU A 7 0.47 -6.94 8.78
N GLY A 8 0.39 -6.30 7.60
CA GLY A 8 1.35 -6.46 6.51
C GLY A 8 1.25 -7.85 5.88
N GLN A 9 0.54 -7.97 4.78
CA GLN A 9 0.46 -9.21 3.99
C GLN A 9 1.81 -9.50 3.30
N PHE A 10 2.91 -9.39 4.06
CA PHE A 10 4.24 -9.73 3.57
C PHE A 10 4.38 -11.25 3.45
N PHE A 11 4.71 -11.72 2.27
CA PHE A 11 5.05 -13.12 2.01
C PHE A 11 6.57 -13.27 2.03
N PRO A 12 7.16 -13.92 3.05
CA PRO A 12 8.59 -14.16 3.06
C PRO A 12 8.96 -15.07 1.88
N GLY A 13 9.85 -14.60 1.02
CA GLY A 13 10.29 -15.31 -0.18
C GLY A 13 11.70 -14.93 -0.58
N ASN A 14 12.34 -15.78 -1.40
CA ASN A 14 13.72 -15.60 -1.89
C ASN A 14 13.79 -15.27 -3.38
N SER A 15 12.78 -14.55 -3.92
CA SER A 15 12.83 -14.12 -5.32
C SER A 15 13.75 -12.91 -5.53
N VAL A 16 14.12 -12.65 -6.78
CA VAL A 16 14.93 -11.47 -7.14
C VAL A 16 14.25 -10.19 -6.64
N VAL A 17 12.92 -10.09 -6.77
CA VAL A 17 12.15 -8.94 -6.30
C VAL A 17 12.23 -8.78 -4.78
N HIS A 18 12.23 -9.87 -4.00
CA HIS A 18 12.38 -9.79 -2.54
C HIS A 18 13.75 -9.26 -2.11
N ARG A 19 14.81 -9.55 -2.88
CA ARG A 19 16.19 -9.15 -2.58
C ARG A 19 16.52 -7.71 -2.94
N LEU A 20 15.65 -7.02 -3.71
CA LEU A 20 15.83 -5.61 -4.05
C LEU A 20 15.77 -4.73 -2.80
N ASP A 21 16.57 -3.65 -2.81
CA ASP A 21 16.53 -2.63 -1.76
C ASP A 21 15.12 -1.99 -1.68
N PRO A 22 14.54 -1.78 -0.49
CA PRO A 22 13.24 -1.13 -0.32
C PRO A 22 13.14 0.25 -1.00
N ARG A 23 14.23 1.01 -1.05
CA ARG A 23 14.29 2.31 -1.77
C ARG A 23 14.06 2.13 -3.25
N THR A 24 14.75 1.16 -3.85
CA THR A 24 14.61 0.84 -5.28
C THR A 24 13.18 0.45 -5.61
N LYS A 25 12.55 -0.36 -4.78
CA LYS A 25 11.14 -0.77 -4.97
C LYS A 25 10.17 0.40 -4.88
N LEU A 26 10.38 1.32 -3.93
CA LEU A 26 9.56 2.53 -3.79
C LEU A 26 9.71 3.43 -5.01
N ILE A 27 10.93 3.73 -5.45
CA ILE A 27 11.18 4.54 -6.64
C ILE A 27 10.61 3.86 -7.87
N PHE A 28 10.81 2.54 -8.00
CA PHE A 28 10.28 1.76 -9.11
C PHE A 28 8.74 1.80 -9.16
N LEU A 29 8.06 1.71 -8.01
CA LEU A 29 6.61 1.85 -7.95
C LEU A 29 6.16 3.23 -8.45
N VAL A 30 6.85 4.31 -8.05
CA VAL A 30 6.54 5.66 -8.53
C VAL A 30 6.74 5.77 -10.05
N VAL A 31 7.85 5.25 -10.57
CA VAL A 31 8.12 5.22 -12.02
C VAL A 31 7.05 4.41 -12.77
N TYR A 32 6.65 3.28 -12.23
CA TYR A 32 5.58 2.45 -12.75
C TYR A 32 4.23 3.18 -12.79
N ILE A 33 3.88 3.89 -11.71
CA ILE A 33 2.66 4.70 -11.64
C ILE A 33 2.71 5.79 -12.71
N ILE A 34 3.82 6.51 -12.85
CA ILE A 34 3.99 7.55 -13.87
C ILE A 34 3.82 6.94 -15.27
N ALA A 35 4.48 5.81 -15.56
CA ALA A 35 4.35 5.12 -16.84
C ALA A 35 2.89 4.73 -17.13
N LEU A 36 2.16 4.23 -16.13
CA LEU A 36 0.77 3.83 -16.26
C LEU A 36 -0.18 5.02 -16.51
N PHE A 37 0.07 6.18 -15.89
CA PHE A 37 -0.72 7.39 -16.13
C PHE A 37 -0.39 8.06 -17.47
N THR A 38 0.84 7.91 -17.94
CA THR A 38 1.27 8.41 -19.26
C THR A 38 0.74 7.53 -20.40
N ALA A 39 0.47 6.24 -20.15
CA ALA A 39 -0.11 5.33 -21.14
C ALA A 39 -1.52 5.79 -21.55
N SER A 40 -1.70 6.11 -22.84
CA SER A 40 -3.00 6.51 -23.42
C SER A 40 -3.52 5.52 -24.46
N ASN A 41 -2.64 4.75 -25.12
CA ASN A 41 -2.95 3.88 -26.22
C ASN A 41 -2.97 2.40 -25.82
N TRP A 42 -3.73 1.58 -26.54
CA TRP A 42 -3.84 0.14 -26.31
C TRP A 42 -2.49 -0.58 -26.27
N ILE A 43 -1.55 -0.18 -27.12
CA ILE A 43 -0.20 -0.76 -27.22
C ILE A 43 0.59 -0.45 -25.94
N SER A 44 0.50 0.78 -25.45
CA SER A 44 1.14 1.19 -24.19
C SER A 44 0.59 0.40 -23.00
N TYR A 45 -0.74 0.20 -22.92
CA TYR A 45 -1.35 -0.65 -21.90
C TYR A 45 -0.91 -2.10 -21.97
N ALA A 46 -0.84 -2.67 -23.20
CA ALA A 46 -0.38 -4.04 -23.42
C ALA A 46 1.08 -4.21 -22.96
N LEU A 47 1.94 -3.23 -23.22
CA LEU A 47 3.34 -3.24 -22.81
C LEU A 47 3.48 -3.21 -21.27
N VAL A 48 2.76 -2.30 -20.60
CA VAL A 48 2.76 -2.21 -19.14
C VAL A 48 2.19 -3.47 -18.50
N LEU A 49 1.14 -4.06 -19.09
CA LEU A 49 0.55 -5.33 -18.65
C LEU A 49 1.55 -6.49 -18.80
N ALA A 50 2.20 -6.61 -19.94
CA ALA A 50 3.22 -7.64 -20.18
C ALA A 50 4.36 -7.53 -19.16
N PHE A 51 4.83 -6.30 -18.91
CA PHE A 51 5.83 -6.02 -17.90
C PHE A 51 5.35 -6.44 -16.49
N LEU A 52 4.13 -6.10 -16.12
CA LEU A 52 3.54 -6.46 -14.82
C LEU A 52 3.46 -7.99 -14.66
N ILE A 53 3.01 -8.73 -15.69
CA ILE A 53 2.97 -10.19 -15.69
C ILE A 53 4.37 -10.78 -15.52
N TYR A 54 5.37 -10.20 -16.20
CA TYR A 54 6.76 -10.61 -16.05
C TYR A 54 7.29 -10.44 -14.62
N VAL A 55 7.00 -9.30 -13.98
CA VAL A 55 7.40 -9.04 -12.58
C VAL A 55 6.68 -9.97 -11.61
N ILE A 56 5.39 -10.27 -11.83
CA ILE A 56 4.63 -11.25 -11.04
C ILE A 56 5.30 -12.63 -11.13
N GLY A 57 5.67 -13.07 -12.34
CA GLY A 57 6.33 -14.35 -12.55
C GLY A 57 7.65 -14.47 -11.80
N ILE A 58 8.50 -13.44 -11.85
CA ILE A 58 9.78 -13.41 -11.13
C ILE A 58 9.58 -13.32 -9.62
N SER A 59 8.55 -12.64 -9.17
CA SER A 59 8.23 -12.44 -7.74
C SER A 59 7.89 -13.74 -7.03
N LYS A 60 7.44 -14.81 -7.75
CA LYS A 60 6.99 -16.10 -7.19
C LYS A 60 5.84 -15.95 -6.17
N ILE A 61 5.09 -14.86 -6.22
CA ILE A 61 3.91 -14.67 -5.38
C ILE A 61 2.75 -15.47 -5.98
N PRO A 62 1.99 -16.22 -5.17
CA PRO A 62 0.84 -16.95 -5.67
C PRO A 62 -0.22 -15.98 -6.21
N VAL A 63 -0.55 -16.09 -7.50
CA VAL A 63 -1.55 -15.25 -8.18
C VAL A 63 -2.89 -15.26 -7.44
N LYS A 64 -3.22 -16.39 -6.78
CA LYS A 64 -4.40 -16.52 -5.94
C LYS A 64 -4.47 -15.47 -4.82
N SER A 65 -3.34 -15.07 -4.25
CA SER A 65 -3.28 -14.03 -3.19
C SER A 65 -3.55 -12.66 -3.77
N ILE A 66 -3.03 -12.37 -4.97
CA ILE A 66 -3.30 -11.12 -5.69
C ILE A 66 -4.79 -11.02 -6.00
N VAL A 67 -5.37 -12.06 -6.61
CA VAL A 67 -6.81 -12.10 -6.96
C VAL A 67 -7.69 -12.00 -5.71
N ARG A 68 -7.30 -12.66 -4.61
CA ARG A 68 -8.06 -12.55 -3.35
C ARG A 68 -8.03 -11.13 -2.79
N GLY A 69 -6.88 -10.43 -2.87
CA GLY A 69 -6.76 -9.03 -2.46
C GLY A 69 -7.59 -8.08 -3.33
N MET A 70 -7.79 -8.42 -4.61
CA MET A 70 -8.59 -7.61 -5.53
C MET A 70 -10.11 -7.80 -5.33
N LYS A 71 -10.55 -8.93 -4.75
CA LYS A 71 -11.97 -9.25 -4.59
C LYS A 71 -12.82 -8.12 -3.97
N PRO A 72 -12.44 -7.47 -2.87
CA PRO A 72 -13.21 -6.37 -2.29
C PRO A 72 -13.26 -5.13 -3.18
N LEU A 73 -12.32 -4.98 -4.12
CA LEU A 73 -12.22 -3.83 -5.02
C LEU A 73 -13.04 -3.99 -6.31
N VAL A 74 -13.50 -5.22 -6.59
CA VAL A 74 -14.32 -5.53 -7.78
C VAL A 74 -15.58 -4.66 -7.82
N PHE A 75 -16.20 -4.40 -6.68
CA PHE A 75 -17.38 -3.54 -6.60
C PHE A 75 -17.07 -2.12 -7.09
N ILE A 76 -15.94 -1.51 -6.63
CA ILE A 76 -15.52 -0.17 -7.04
C ILE A 76 -15.15 -0.16 -8.52
N LEU A 77 -14.51 -1.23 -9.03
CA LEU A 77 -14.16 -1.36 -10.44
C LEU A 77 -15.40 -1.38 -11.33
N ILE A 78 -16.39 -2.21 -10.98
CA ILE A 78 -17.66 -2.29 -11.73
C ILE A 78 -18.38 -0.94 -11.67
N PHE A 79 -18.47 -0.31 -10.51
CA PHE A 79 -19.12 0.98 -10.34
C PHE A 79 -18.44 2.08 -11.19
N THR A 80 -17.10 2.14 -11.16
CA THR A 80 -16.35 3.08 -12.00
C THR A 80 -16.54 2.80 -13.49
N GLY A 81 -16.56 1.53 -13.89
CA GLY A 81 -16.84 1.11 -15.26
C GLY A 81 -18.22 1.58 -15.74
N ILE A 82 -19.26 1.35 -14.94
CA ILE A 82 -20.62 1.78 -15.20
C ILE A 82 -20.68 3.31 -15.35
N LEU A 83 -20.10 4.06 -14.42
CA LEU A 83 -20.05 5.53 -14.51
C LEU A 83 -19.38 6.00 -15.82
N ASN A 84 -18.24 5.42 -16.20
CA ASN A 84 -17.57 5.82 -17.43
C ASN A 84 -18.39 5.52 -18.69
N VAL A 85 -19.11 4.38 -18.72
CA VAL A 85 -19.99 4.03 -19.87
C VAL A 85 -21.13 5.03 -20.02
N PHE A 86 -21.74 5.45 -18.90
CA PHE A 86 -22.93 6.31 -18.93
C PHE A 86 -22.59 7.81 -19.05
N PHE A 87 -21.49 8.26 -18.46
CA PHE A 87 -21.13 9.67 -18.38
C PHE A 87 -20.14 10.14 -19.44
N THR A 88 -19.57 9.23 -20.24
CA THR A 88 -18.63 9.61 -21.29
C THR A 88 -19.37 9.83 -22.61
N ALA A 89 -19.51 11.07 -23.03
CA ALA A 89 -20.06 11.40 -24.32
C ALA A 89 -19.02 11.15 -25.43
N GLY A 90 -19.46 10.64 -26.57
CA GLY A 90 -18.63 10.44 -27.77
C GLY A 90 -19.46 10.56 -29.04
N PRO A 91 -18.81 10.74 -30.22
CA PRO A 91 -19.50 10.92 -31.51
C PRO A 91 -20.24 9.65 -32.00
N THR A 92 -19.80 8.44 -31.58
CA THR A 92 -20.43 7.20 -32.03
C THR A 92 -21.38 6.66 -30.97
N VAL A 93 -22.68 6.87 -31.17
CA VAL A 93 -23.73 6.37 -30.29
C VAL A 93 -24.09 4.93 -30.67
N LEU A 94 -23.89 3.97 -29.74
CA LEU A 94 -24.27 2.56 -29.94
C LEU A 94 -25.74 2.33 -29.60
N VAL A 95 -26.20 2.86 -28.46
CA VAL A 95 -27.58 2.75 -27.99
C VAL A 95 -27.96 4.04 -27.29
N SER A 96 -29.11 4.61 -27.66
CA SER A 96 -29.72 5.74 -26.95
C SER A 96 -31.02 5.28 -26.31
N PHE A 97 -31.11 5.36 -24.99
CA PHE A 97 -32.32 5.02 -24.24
C PHE A 97 -32.59 6.12 -23.20
N TRP A 98 -33.74 6.76 -23.31
CA TRP A 98 -34.26 7.77 -22.37
C TRP A 98 -33.24 8.87 -21.97
N GLY A 99 -32.54 9.46 -22.95
CA GLY A 99 -31.60 10.56 -22.70
C GLY A 99 -30.18 10.16 -22.27
N ILE A 100 -29.91 8.87 -22.14
CA ILE A 100 -28.58 8.33 -21.87
C ILE A 100 -28.08 7.65 -23.15
N ALA A 101 -27.00 8.15 -23.73
CA ALA A 101 -26.37 7.59 -24.92
C ALA A 101 -25.14 6.79 -24.53
N ILE A 102 -25.17 5.48 -24.73
CA ILE A 102 -23.97 4.64 -24.60
C ILE A 102 -23.16 4.80 -25.88
N THR A 103 -21.95 5.32 -25.73
CA THR A 103 -21.02 5.57 -26.84
C THR A 103 -19.91 4.53 -26.88
N LEU A 104 -19.41 4.21 -28.07
CA LEU A 104 -18.27 3.29 -28.23
C LEU A 104 -17.04 3.80 -27.49
N GLU A 105 -16.80 5.10 -27.56
CA GLU A 105 -15.70 5.78 -26.85
C GLU A 105 -15.85 5.65 -25.33
N GLY A 106 -17.08 5.71 -24.80
CA GLY A 106 -17.38 5.50 -23.39
C GLY A 106 -17.02 4.09 -22.94
N VAL A 107 -17.37 3.08 -23.73
CA VAL A 107 -17.03 1.68 -23.44
C VAL A 107 -15.52 1.45 -23.47
N VAL A 108 -14.83 1.98 -24.51
CA VAL A 108 -13.37 1.85 -24.62
C VAL A 108 -12.68 2.52 -23.45
N ARG A 109 -13.07 3.75 -23.09
CA ARG A 109 -12.53 4.44 -21.90
C ARG A 109 -12.80 3.69 -20.61
N ALA A 110 -13.99 3.13 -20.44
CA ALA A 110 -14.32 2.32 -19.25
C ALA A 110 -13.38 1.12 -19.13
N VAL A 111 -13.16 0.37 -20.23
CA VAL A 111 -12.24 -0.79 -20.23
C VAL A 111 -10.81 -0.36 -19.90
N LEU A 112 -10.30 0.72 -20.53
CA LEU A 112 -8.94 1.21 -20.27
C LEU A 112 -8.78 1.71 -18.83
N MET A 113 -9.79 2.40 -18.27
CA MET A 113 -9.79 2.86 -16.88
C MET A 113 -9.82 1.69 -15.91
N MET A 114 -10.67 0.67 -16.15
CA MET A 114 -10.68 -0.52 -15.32
C MET A 114 -9.33 -1.25 -15.37
N ALA A 115 -8.75 -1.42 -16.55
CA ALA A 115 -7.43 -2.01 -16.73
C ALA A 115 -6.35 -1.21 -15.98
N ARG A 116 -6.38 0.12 -16.07
CA ARG A 116 -5.46 1.01 -15.34
C ARG A 116 -5.53 0.80 -13.83
N ILE A 117 -6.74 0.80 -13.26
CA ILE A 117 -6.95 0.61 -11.83
C ILE A 117 -6.46 -0.79 -11.41
N LEU A 118 -6.79 -1.83 -12.18
CA LEU A 118 -6.33 -3.20 -11.91
C LEU A 118 -4.80 -3.31 -11.90
N MET A 119 -4.13 -2.74 -12.89
CA MET A 119 -2.68 -2.75 -12.98
C MET A 119 -2.04 -1.95 -11.83
N LEU A 120 -2.58 -0.78 -11.50
CA LEU A 120 -2.11 0.06 -10.39
C LEU A 120 -2.18 -0.69 -9.05
N ILE A 121 -3.32 -1.28 -8.75
CA ILE A 121 -3.55 -2.04 -7.53
C ILE A 121 -2.62 -3.26 -7.47
N THR A 122 -2.47 -3.98 -8.58
CA THR A 122 -1.59 -5.15 -8.65
C THR A 122 -0.12 -4.77 -8.41
N GLY A 123 0.35 -3.67 -8.98
CA GLY A 123 1.70 -3.15 -8.76
C GLY A 123 1.93 -2.77 -7.28
N THR A 124 0.95 -2.13 -6.64
CA THR A 124 1.00 -1.79 -5.22
C THR A 124 0.99 -3.04 -4.32
N PHE A 125 0.18 -4.05 -4.65
CA PHE A 125 0.19 -5.32 -3.93
C PHE A 125 1.53 -6.04 -4.03
N LEU A 126 2.19 -6.01 -5.19
CA LEU A 126 3.53 -6.57 -5.35
C LEU A 126 4.54 -5.94 -4.39
N LEU A 127 4.52 -4.61 -4.23
CA LEU A 127 5.36 -3.93 -3.25
C LEU A 127 5.07 -4.43 -1.83
N THR A 128 3.78 -4.45 -1.43
CA THR A 128 3.34 -4.84 -0.09
C THR A 128 3.67 -6.31 0.22
N TYR A 129 3.49 -7.20 -0.75
CA TYR A 129 3.77 -8.63 -0.58
C TYR A 129 5.26 -8.96 -0.56
N THR A 130 6.10 -8.16 -1.23
CA THR A 130 7.55 -8.40 -1.32
C THR A 130 8.39 -7.62 -0.32
N THR A 131 7.79 -6.70 0.46
CA THR A 131 8.53 -5.82 1.37
C THR A 131 7.86 -5.79 2.73
N SER A 132 8.61 -6.06 3.79
CA SER A 132 8.06 -5.96 5.15
C SER A 132 7.79 -4.49 5.51
N PRO A 133 6.76 -4.20 6.34
CA PRO A 133 6.43 -2.83 6.75
C PRO A 133 7.62 -2.09 7.37
N ILE A 134 8.44 -2.78 8.18
CA ILE A 134 9.64 -2.20 8.80
C ILE A 134 10.68 -1.83 7.73
N ALA A 135 10.91 -2.70 6.75
CA ALA A 135 11.85 -2.40 5.67
C ALA A 135 11.34 -1.25 4.78
N LEU A 136 10.02 -1.13 4.63
CA LEU A 136 9.40 -0.02 3.90
C LEU A 136 9.63 1.32 4.62
N THR A 137 9.48 1.35 5.95
CA THR A 137 9.76 2.56 6.75
C THR A 137 11.23 2.96 6.70
N ASP A 138 12.16 1.99 6.77
CA ASP A 138 13.60 2.25 6.61
C ASP A 138 13.94 2.81 5.23
N GLY A 139 13.32 2.26 4.18
CA GLY A 139 13.46 2.74 2.82
C GLY A 139 12.93 4.17 2.67
N LEU A 140 11.76 4.46 3.22
CA LEU A 140 11.13 5.77 3.21
C LEU A 140 11.98 6.82 3.95
N GLU A 141 12.47 6.49 5.16
CA GLU A 141 13.39 7.36 5.91
C GLU A 141 14.59 7.76 5.08
N SER A 142 15.16 6.79 4.39
CA SER A 142 16.34 7.05 3.56
C SER A 142 16.05 7.89 2.34
N LEU A 143 14.90 7.70 1.67
CA LEU A 143 14.47 8.52 0.54
C LEU A 143 14.09 9.94 0.96
N LEU A 144 13.51 10.09 2.15
CA LEU A 144 13.18 11.39 2.73
C LEU A 144 14.38 12.06 3.41
N GLY A 145 15.55 11.38 3.46
CA GLY A 145 16.77 11.93 4.03
C GLY A 145 17.15 13.34 3.56
N PRO A 146 17.05 13.67 2.25
CA PRO A 146 17.31 15.04 1.76
C PRO A 146 16.37 16.10 2.35
N LEU A 147 15.15 15.73 2.79
CA LEU A 147 14.20 16.65 3.41
C LEU A 147 14.60 17.09 4.83
N LYS A 148 15.61 16.46 5.44
CA LYS A 148 16.24 16.98 6.67
C LYS A 148 16.75 18.40 6.50
N LYS A 149 17.16 18.79 5.28
CA LYS A 149 17.57 20.17 4.97
C LYS A 149 16.43 21.18 5.12
N LEU A 150 15.18 20.73 5.01
CA LEU A 150 13.96 21.53 5.23
C LEU A 150 13.51 21.52 6.71
N ARG A 151 14.38 21.09 7.65
CA ARG A 151 14.10 20.97 9.09
C ARG A 151 12.96 20.00 9.43
N LEU A 152 12.66 19.05 8.56
CA LEU A 152 11.69 18.00 8.86
C LEU A 152 12.35 16.92 9.73
N PRO A 153 11.70 16.50 10.84
CA PRO A 153 12.20 15.47 11.75
C PRO A 153 12.00 14.05 11.16
N VAL A 154 12.64 13.76 10.02
CA VAL A 154 12.45 12.51 9.25
C VAL A 154 12.84 11.28 10.07
N HIS A 155 13.92 11.40 10.89
CA HIS A 155 14.37 10.30 11.73
C HIS A 155 13.35 9.97 12.83
N GLU A 156 12.85 11.00 13.49
CA GLU A 156 11.86 10.90 14.57
C GLU A 156 10.55 10.29 14.03
N LEU A 157 10.09 10.73 12.85
CA LEU A 157 8.92 10.15 12.18
C LEU A 157 9.12 8.67 11.87
N SER A 158 10.28 8.29 11.32
CA SER A 158 10.59 6.90 11.02
C SER A 158 10.63 6.04 12.29
N MET A 159 11.24 6.55 13.35
CA MET A 159 11.30 5.89 14.64
C MET A 159 9.89 5.70 15.22
N MET A 160 9.04 6.73 15.21
CA MET A 160 7.66 6.62 15.65
C MET A 160 6.88 5.55 14.87
N MET A 161 7.06 5.50 13.53
CA MET A 161 6.44 4.45 12.69
C MET A 161 6.94 3.05 13.05
N CYS A 162 8.24 2.88 13.28
CA CYS A 162 8.82 1.59 13.69
C CYS A 162 8.30 1.14 15.06
N ILE A 163 8.20 2.05 16.02
CA ILE A 163 7.65 1.78 17.35
C ILE A 163 6.17 1.41 17.23
N ALA A 164 5.39 2.18 16.47
CA ALA A 164 3.98 1.90 16.24
C ALA A 164 3.77 0.50 15.64
N LEU A 165 4.50 0.17 14.55
CA LEU A 165 4.42 -1.14 13.89
C LEU A 165 4.77 -2.29 14.83
N ARG A 166 5.69 -2.07 15.78
CA ARG A 166 6.06 -3.06 16.79
C ARG A 166 4.99 -3.24 17.86
N PHE A 167 4.30 -2.15 18.26
CA PHE A 167 3.29 -2.20 19.32
C PHE A 167 1.91 -2.65 18.84
N ILE A 168 1.59 -2.49 17.55
CA ILE A 168 0.28 -2.90 17.03
C ILE A 168 -0.07 -4.36 17.35
N PRO A 169 0.80 -5.39 17.11
CA PRO A 169 0.47 -6.76 17.48
C PRO A 169 0.16 -6.92 18.98
N THR A 170 0.96 -6.28 19.83
CA THR A 170 0.80 -6.34 21.27
C THR A 170 -0.49 -5.67 21.74
N LEU A 171 -0.87 -4.53 21.13
CA LEU A 171 -2.12 -3.84 21.42
C LEU A 171 -3.35 -4.65 20.97
N ILE A 172 -3.25 -5.39 19.86
CA ILE A 172 -4.30 -6.30 19.40
C ILE A 172 -4.52 -7.42 20.43
N GLU A 173 -3.44 -8.08 20.88
CA GLU A 173 -3.52 -9.12 21.91
C GLU A 173 -4.11 -8.58 23.23
N GLU A 174 -3.73 -7.38 23.62
CA GLU A 174 -4.25 -6.73 24.80
C GLU A 174 -5.72 -6.36 24.67
N THR A 175 -6.12 -5.86 23.51
CA THR A 175 -7.53 -5.59 23.19
C THR A 175 -8.37 -6.86 23.28
N ASP A 176 -7.88 -7.99 22.77
CA ASP A 176 -8.58 -9.28 22.89
C ASP A 176 -8.73 -9.72 24.35
N LYS A 177 -7.69 -9.54 25.17
CA LYS A 177 -7.74 -9.85 26.62
C LYS A 177 -8.76 -8.98 27.35
N ILE A 178 -8.73 -7.65 27.11
CA ILE A 178 -9.67 -6.71 27.71
C ILE A 178 -11.10 -7.04 27.27
N MET A 179 -11.30 -7.33 25.98
CA MET A 179 -12.60 -7.69 25.43
C MET A 179 -13.16 -8.97 26.06
N CYS A 180 -12.33 -10.00 26.23
CA CYS A 180 -12.73 -11.22 26.92
C CYS A 180 -13.12 -10.95 28.39
N ALA A 181 -12.34 -10.13 29.08
CA ALA A 181 -12.62 -9.75 30.46
C ALA A 181 -13.93 -8.97 30.62
N GLN A 182 -14.21 -8.03 29.68
CA GLN A 182 -15.44 -7.25 29.69
C GLN A 182 -16.66 -8.11 29.31
N LYS A 183 -16.53 -9.06 28.37
CA LYS A 183 -17.58 -10.04 28.06
C LYS A 183 -17.93 -10.89 29.30
N ALA A 184 -16.93 -11.34 30.07
CA ALA A 184 -17.13 -12.07 31.32
C ALA A 184 -17.86 -11.23 32.39
N ARG A 185 -17.77 -9.90 32.33
CA ARG A 185 -18.51 -8.96 33.18
C ARG A 185 -19.92 -8.64 32.67
N GLY A 186 -20.35 -9.28 31.59
CA GLY A 186 -21.67 -9.08 30.97
C GLY A 186 -21.76 -7.95 29.95
N ALA A 187 -20.62 -7.42 29.47
CA ALA A 187 -20.64 -6.43 28.41
C ALA A 187 -21.03 -7.08 27.08
N ASP A 188 -22.02 -6.50 26.41
CA ASP A 188 -22.46 -6.90 25.09
C ASP A 188 -22.02 -5.87 24.03
N PHE A 189 -21.22 -6.33 23.05
CA PHE A 189 -20.64 -5.51 21.99
C PHE A 189 -21.37 -5.67 20.64
N GLU A 190 -22.32 -6.60 20.55
CA GLU A 190 -22.93 -7.01 19.29
C GLU A 190 -24.39 -6.58 19.17
N SER A 191 -25.12 -6.43 20.29
CA SER A 191 -26.52 -6.01 20.30
C SER A 191 -26.71 -4.51 20.49
N GLY A 192 -27.88 -4.00 20.07
CA GLY A 192 -28.29 -2.63 20.26
C GLY A 192 -27.99 -1.65 19.10
N ASN A 193 -28.43 -0.40 19.31
CA ASN A 193 -28.27 0.71 18.36
C ASN A 193 -26.78 1.11 18.23
N LEU A 194 -26.41 1.79 17.11
CA LEU A 194 -25.04 2.26 16.85
C LEU A 194 -24.45 3.04 18.04
N ILE A 195 -25.25 3.90 18.68
CA ILE A 195 -24.82 4.69 19.85
C ILE A 195 -24.51 3.79 21.06
N GLN A 196 -25.31 2.75 21.27
CA GLN A 196 -25.09 1.77 22.35
C GLN A 196 -23.83 0.96 22.11
N ARG A 197 -23.56 0.53 20.86
CA ARG A 197 -22.33 -0.16 20.48
C ARG A 197 -21.08 0.72 20.70
N VAL A 198 -21.15 2.00 20.32
CA VAL A 198 -20.05 2.96 20.58
C VAL A 198 -19.80 3.12 22.08
N LYS A 199 -20.87 3.25 22.90
CA LYS A 199 -20.74 3.33 24.37
C LYS A 199 -20.15 2.04 24.96
N ALA A 200 -20.48 0.87 24.40
CA ALA A 200 -19.93 -0.40 24.84
C ALA A 200 -18.41 -0.53 24.55
N LEU A 201 -17.86 0.22 23.60
CA LEU A 201 -16.42 0.23 23.33
C LEU A 201 -15.61 1.03 24.36
N VAL A 202 -16.23 1.99 25.08
CA VAL A 202 -15.53 2.85 26.06
C VAL A 202 -14.81 2.02 27.15
N PRO A 203 -15.42 0.98 27.76
CA PRO A 203 -14.76 0.12 28.73
C PRO A 203 -13.55 -0.66 28.19
N ILE A 204 -13.40 -0.75 26.87
CA ILE A 204 -12.21 -1.33 26.21
C ILE A 204 -11.17 -0.24 25.95
N LEU A 205 -11.61 0.93 25.47
CA LEU A 205 -10.71 2.01 25.08
C LEU A 205 -9.95 2.59 26.28
N VAL A 206 -10.62 2.83 27.41
CA VAL A 206 -9.98 3.45 28.58
C VAL A 206 -8.81 2.62 29.13
N PRO A 207 -8.96 1.31 29.42
CA PRO A 207 -7.84 0.48 29.85
C PRO A 207 -6.74 0.37 28.81
N LEU A 208 -7.11 0.31 27.51
CA LEU A 208 -6.15 0.24 26.41
C LEU A 208 -5.28 1.51 26.35
N PHE A 209 -5.89 2.69 26.48
CA PHE A 209 -5.15 3.96 26.55
C PHE A 209 -4.19 4.00 27.74
N ILE A 210 -4.65 3.62 28.93
CA ILE A 210 -3.80 3.59 30.13
C ILE A 210 -2.61 2.67 29.93
N SER A 211 -2.83 1.49 29.35
CA SER A 211 -1.75 0.54 29.03
C SER A 211 -0.80 1.09 27.99
N ALA A 212 -1.31 1.73 26.93
CA ALA A 212 -0.49 2.34 25.88
C ALA A 212 0.42 3.45 26.44
N PHE A 213 -0.11 4.33 27.31
CA PHE A 213 0.69 5.36 27.98
C PHE A 213 1.75 4.78 28.90
N ARG A 214 1.39 3.78 29.71
CA ARG A 214 2.37 3.10 30.57
C ARG A 214 3.53 2.51 29.76
N ARG A 215 3.23 1.86 28.64
CA ARG A 215 4.26 1.32 27.75
C ARG A 215 5.12 2.41 27.10
N ALA A 216 4.51 3.57 26.78
CA ALA A 216 5.25 4.71 26.25
C ALA A 216 6.24 5.25 27.29
N ASP A 217 5.82 5.38 28.56
CA ASP A 217 6.67 5.82 29.67
C ASP A 217 7.80 4.82 29.94
N GLU A 218 7.50 3.52 29.98
CA GLU A 218 8.50 2.45 30.14
C GLU A 218 9.53 2.48 28.98
N LEU A 219 9.08 2.67 27.74
CA LEU A 219 9.96 2.78 26.59
C LEU A 219 10.81 4.05 26.65
N ALA A 220 10.22 5.19 27.00
CA ALA A 220 10.93 6.46 27.15
C ALA A 220 12.04 6.34 28.20
N THR A 221 11.72 5.82 29.37
CA THR A 221 12.69 5.57 30.46
C THR A 221 13.80 4.62 29.98
N ALA A 222 13.45 3.53 29.29
CA ALA A 222 14.45 2.60 28.76
C ALA A 222 15.37 3.26 27.69
N MET A 223 14.84 4.18 26.91
CA MET A 223 15.62 4.94 25.93
C MET A 223 16.56 5.96 26.62
N GLU A 224 16.09 6.66 27.62
CA GLU A 224 16.91 7.58 28.44
C GLU A 224 18.05 6.83 29.14
N CYS A 225 17.77 5.68 29.78
CA CYS A 225 18.79 4.83 30.37
C CYS A 225 19.85 4.34 29.37
N ARG A 226 19.53 4.30 28.09
CA ARG A 226 20.46 3.97 27.01
C ARG A 226 21.10 5.20 26.38
N CYS A 227 21.00 6.37 27.02
CA CYS A 227 21.54 7.65 26.56
C CYS A 227 21.05 8.05 25.17
N TYR A 228 19.75 7.84 24.88
CA TYR A 228 19.18 8.29 23.62
C TYR A 228 19.10 9.82 23.57
N GLN A 229 19.79 10.44 22.61
CA GLN A 229 19.85 11.89 22.40
C GLN A 229 19.33 12.32 21.00
N GLY A 230 18.40 11.56 20.42
CA GLY A 230 17.89 11.87 19.08
C GLY A 230 18.63 11.18 17.95
N GLY A 231 18.49 11.72 16.74
CA GLY A 231 19.02 11.11 15.51
C GLY A 231 20.44 11.51 15.13
N GLU A 232 21.02 12.54 15.77
CA GLU A 232 22.36 13.02 15.43
C GLU A 232 23.44 12.11 15.98
N GLY A 233 24.49 11.85 15.18
CA GLY A 233 25.63 11.02 15.58
C GLY A 233 25.37 9.51 15.69
N ARG A 234 24.17 9.01 15.33
CA ARG A 234 23.84 7.58 15.42
C ARG A 234 24.21 6.81 14.15
N THR A 235 24.71 5.59 14.35
CA THR A 235 24.91 4.61 13.29
C THR A 235 23.72 3.64 13.23
N LYS A 236 23.34 3.21 12.01
CA LYS A 236 22.30 2.18 11.83
C LYS A 236 22.92 0.80 11.92
N MET A 237 22.30 -0.10 12.71
CA MET A 237 22.72 -1.51 12.81
C MET A 237 22.57 -2.22 11.45
N LYS A 238 21.49 -1.94 10.72
CA LYS A 238 21.24 -2.46 9.38
C LYS A 238 21.40 -1.32 8.37
N ILE A 239 22.50 -1.33 7.63
CA ILE A 239 22.78 -0.34 6.59
C ILE A 239 22.18 -0.86 5.28
N LEU A 240 21.30 -0.08 4.65
CA LEU A 240 20.80 -0.37 3.31
C LEU A 240 21.92 -0.15 2.29
N ARG A 241 22.21 -1.15 1.48
CA ARG A 241 23.23 -1.09 0.42
C ARG A 241 22.62 -1.47 -0.91
N TYR A 242 22.86 -0.65 -1.93
CA TYR A 242 22.47 -0.98 -3.29
C TYR A 242 23.26 -2.19 -3.80
N HIS A 243 22.57 -3.12 -4.42
CA HIS A 243 23.14 -4.29 -5.07
C HIS A 243 23.07 -4.15 -6.59
N ARG A 244 23.79 -5.00 -7.31
CA ARG A 244 23.74 -5.03 -8.80
C ARG A 244 22.31 -5.26 -9.32
N CYS A 245 21.50 -5.99 -8.59
CA CYS A 245 20.09 -6.21 -8.92
C CYS A 245 19.29 -4.90 -8.94
N ASP A 246 19.63 -3.94 -8.07
CA ASP A 246 18.94 -2.63 -8.02
C ASP A 246 19.23 -1.81 -9.26
N LEU A 247 20.47 -1.88 -9.79
CA LEU A 247 20.83 -1.22 -11.04
C LEU A 247 20.02 -1.76 -12.22
N TYR A 248 19.86 -3.08 -12.30
CA TYR A 248 19.00 -3.70 -13.33
C TYR A 248 17.54 -3.28 -13.19
N ALA A 249 17.03 -3.17 -11.97
CA ALA A 249 15.66 -2.70 -11.71
C ALA A 249 15.48 -1.24 -12.17
N PHE A 250 16.41 -0.34 -11.89
CA PHE A 250 16.39 1.04 -12.38
C PHE A 250 16.43 1.11 -13.91
N LEU A 251 17.29 0.30 -14.54
CA LEU A 251 17.39 0.25 -15.99
C LEU A 251 16.08 -0.25 -16.62
N CYS A 252 15.49 -1.32 -16.07
CA CYS A 252 14.19 -1.81 -16.50
C CYS A 252 13.08 -0.75 -16.34
N GLY A 253 13.07 -0.02 -15.22
CA GLY A 253 12.12 1.07 -15.01
C GLY A 253 12.29 2.22 -16.01
N ALA A 254 13.53 2.61 -16.30
CA ALA A 254 13.84 3.64 -17.28
C ALA A 254 13.45 3.21 -18.71
N VAL A 255 13.71 1.96 -19.09
CA VAL A 255 13.30 1.40 -20.39
C VAL A 255 11.79 1.35 -20.50
N LEU A 256 11.08 0.93 -19.46
CA LEU A 256 9.61 0.90 -19.44
C LEU A 256 9.03 2.32 -19.62
N LEU A 257 9.52 3.28 -18.85
CA LEU A 257 9.04 4.66 -18.95
C LEU A 257 9.38 5.25 -20.32
N GLY A 258 10.62 5.06 -20.80
CA GLY A 258 11.07 5.53 -22.11
C GLY A 258 10.24 4.94 -23.26
N SER A 259 9.95 3.63 -23.21
CA SER A 259 9.13 2.97 -24.24
C SER A 259 7.68 3.47 -24.25
N VAL A 260 7.08 3.71 -23.08
CA VAL A 260 5.72 4.26 -22.99
C VAL A 260 5.69 5.70 -23.54
N ILE A 261 6.68 6.54 -23.18
CA ILE A 261 6.76 7.92 -23.68
C ILE A 261 6.97 7.94 -25.20
N THR A 262 7.85 7.10 -25.73
CA THR A 262 8.08 7.03 -27.20
C THR A 262 6.82 6.59 -27.93
N LEU A 263 6.11 5.57 -27.46
CA LEU A 263 4.84 5.14 -28.03
C LEU A 263 3.79 6.27 -28.03
N GLN A 264 3.75 7.06 -26.96
CA GLN A 264 2.82 8.19 -26.88
C GLN A 264 3.18 9.31 -27.86
N VAL A 265 4.47 9.62 -28.02
CA VAL A 265 4.94 10.66 -28.97
C VAL A 265 4.69 10.26 -30.42
N PHE A 266 4.86 8.97 -30.75
CA PHE A 266 4.57 8.45 -32.09
C PHE A 266 3.08 8.23 -32.36
N GLY A 267 2.19 8.44 -31.38
CA GLY A 267 0.74 8.29 -31.54
C GLY A 267 0.26 6.85 -31.70
N LEU A 268 1.13 5.87 -31.37
CA LEU A 268 0.86 4.42 -31.46
C LEU A 268 0.34 3.85 -30.13
#